data_b2c2c04ab1803a7cc761a793fa9539f1
#
_entry.id   b2c2c04ab1803a7cc761a793fa9539f1
#
_cell.length_a   1.000
_cell.length_b   1.000
_cell.length_c   1.000
_cell.angle_alpha   90.00
_cell.angle_beta   90.00
_cell.angle_gamma   90.00
#
_symmetry.space_group_name_H-M   'P 1'
#
loop_
_entity.id
_entity.type
_entity.pdbx_description
1 polymer ?
#
loop_
_entity_poly.entity_id
_entity_poly.type
_entity_poly.pdbx_seq_one_letter_code
_entity_poly.pdbx_strand_id
1 'polypeptide(L)'
;MKNLSTLLSVLALVLIGVLFYLHFNHKEEVKKIRAENDAQRRANAGVTIAYFEMDSVENNLDYVKDAMEKFKVKESQMNTQLNGLKNNYQRRIEEWNKKGQTMTQNESEAAQREYNQMNENYQAQKQKLEMELQDLQFKMAQEMNKTIEDYLKTYNKDKGYSYIMTSQPGLIYYKDTVHNITRDLIAGLNLVYKNKKK
;
A
#
# COMPACT_ATOMS: atom_id res chain seq x y z
N MET A 1 -38.59 40.77 44.83
CA MET A 1 -38.40 39.34 44.44
C MET A 1 -37.75 39.13 43.07
N LYS A 2 -37.76 40.11 42.15
CA LYS A 2 -37.12 39.98 40.80
C LYS A 2 -35.58 39.91 40.83
N ASN A 3 -34.92 40.50 41.80
CA ASN A 3 -33.43 40.54 41.86
C ASN A 3 -32.81 39.27 42.47
N LEU A 4 -33.56 38.42 43.17
CA LEU A 4 -33.08 37.20 43.79
C LEU A 4 -32.92 36.09 42.71
N SER A 5 -33.83 36.02 41.74
CA SER A 5 -33.77 35.03 40.65
C SER A 5 -32.62 35.32 39.65
N THR A 6 -32.35 36.62 39.41
CA THR A 6 -31.20 37.01 38.57
C THR A 6 -29.86 36.74 39.26
N LEU A 7 -29.78 36.94 40.57
CA LEU A 7 -28.59 36.65 41.37
C LEU A 7 -28.30 35.14 41.40
N LEU A 8 -29.34 34.30 41.54
CA LEU A 8 -29.24 32.84 41.49
C LEU A 8 -28.81 32.33 40.12
N SER A 9 -29.30 32.92 39.01
CA SER A 9 -28.92 32.53 37.65
C SER A 9 -27.46 32.89 37.32
N VAL A 10 -26.97 34.05 37.80
CA VAL A 10 -25.56 34.44 37.66
C VAL A 10 -24.65 33.48 38.43
N LEU A 11 -25.05 33.14 39.67
CA LEU A 11 -24.30 32.20 40.52
C LEU A 11 -24.22 30.79 39.88
N ALA A 12 -25.31 30.32 39.27
CA ALA A 12 -25.35 29.05 38.54
C ALA A 12 -24.42 29.05 37.31
N LEU A 13 -24.37 30.16 36.55
CA LEU A 13 -23.47 30.29 35.41
C LEU A 13 -21.99 30.29 35.82
N VAL A 14 -21.64 30.94 36.92
CA VAL A 14 -20.28 30.94 37.50
C VAL A 14 -19.90 29.52 37.93
N LEU A 15 -20.79 28.79 38.61
CA LEU A 15 -20.56 27.41 39.03
C LEU A 15 -20.35 26.47 37.83
N ILE A 16 -21.16 26.61 36.78
CA ILE A 16 -20.99 25.85 35.53
C ILE A 16 -19.63 26.17 34.90
N GLY A 17 -19.22 27.42 34.83
CA GLY A 17 -17.90 27.83 34.32
C GLY A 17 -16.73 27.22 35.11
N VAL A 18 -16.84 27.23 36.46
CA VAL A 18 -15.83 26.58 37.31
C VAL A 18 -15.79 25.06 37.12
N LEU A 19 -16.93 24.40 37.00
CA LEU A 19 -17.01 22.96 36.75
C LEU A 19 -16.42 22.60 35.39
N PHE A 20 -16.68 23.42 34.35
CA PHE A 20 -16.07 23.23 33.02
C PHE A 20 -14.54 23.41 33.05
N TYR A 21 -14.06 24.44 33.76
CA TYR A 21 -12.63 24.68 33.95
C TYR A 21 -11.95 23.51 34.67
N LEU A 22 -12.53 23.04 35.79
CA LEU A 22 -12.02 21.90 36.54
C LEU A 22 -12.04 20.60 35.69
N HIS A 23 -13.09 20.38 34.90
CA HIS A 23 -13.20 19.21 34.05
C HIS A 23 -12.14 19.20 32.95
N PHE A 24 -11.88 20.35 32.33
CA PHE A 24 -10.83 20.48 31.31
C PHE A 24 -9.42 20.31 31.88
N ASN A 25 -9.16 20.95 33.05
CA ASN A 25 -7.85 20.86 33.70
C ASN A 25 -7.56 19.44 34.21
N HIS A 26 -8.57 18.75 34.73
CA HIS A 26 -8.43 17.36 35.16
C HIS A 26 -8.10 16.41 34.02
N LYS A 27 -8.65 16.62 32.80
CA LYS A 27 -8.29 15.83 31.61
C LYS A 27 -6.82 15.98 31.20
N GLU A 28 -6.28 17.19 31.33
CA GLU A 28 -4.87 17.45 30.99
C GLU A 28 -3.91 16.81 32.01
N GLU A 29 -4.25 16.87 33.31
CA GLU A 29 -3.46 16.20 34.36
C GLU A 29 -3.48 14.68 34.22
N VAL A 30 -4.64 14.09 33.96
CA VAL A 30 -4.77 12.63 33.74
C VAL A 30 -3.96 12.21 32.51
N LYS A 31 -3.94 13.02 31.45
CA LYS A 31 -3.09 12.73 30.28
C LYS A 31 -1.60 12.78 30.61
N LYS A 32 -1.15 13.76 31.39
CA LYS A 32 0.25 13.87 31.84
C LYS A 32 0.66 12.69 32.70
N ILE A 33 -0.14 12.37 33.72
CA ILE A 33 0.13 11.22 34.60
C ILE A 33 0.15 9.91 33.86
N ARG A 34 -0.73 9.71 32.86
CA ARG A 34 -0.68 8.52 31.99
C ARG A 34 0.58 8.50 31.16
N ALA A 35 0.96 9.61 30.53
CA ALA A 35 2.18 9.70 29.71
C ALA A 35 3.45 9.44 30.55
N GLU A 36 3.53 9.96 31.78
CA GLU A 36 4.64 9.73 32.70
C GLU A 36 4.70 8.28 33.17
N ASN A 37 3.55 7.69 33.54
CA ASN A 37 3.47 6.29 33.93
C ASN A 37 3.83 5.35 32.76
N ASP A 38 3.41 5.65 31.54
CA ASP A 38 3.76 4.89 30.35
C ASP A 38 5.24 5.04 29.99
N ALA A 39 5.82 6.24 30.16
CA ALA A 39 7.24 6.46 29.98
C ALA A 39 8.07 5.68 31.04
N GLN A 40 7.63 5.67 32.30
CA GLN A 40 8.27 4.96 33.39
C GLN A 40 8.15 3.43 33.25
N ARG A 41 6.99 2.93 32.78
CA ARG A 41 6.80 1.52 32.41
C ARG A 41 7.72 1.11 31.26
N ARG A 42 7.85 1.95 30.22
CA ARG A 42 8.76 1.70 29.08
C ARG A 42 10.22 1.72 29.50
N ALA A 43 10.61 2.59 30.40
CA ALA A 43 11.98 2.65 30.93
C ALA A 43 12.35 1.43 31.76
N ASN A 44 11.39 0.82 32.48
CA ASN A 44 11.58 -0.36 33.30
C ASN A 44 11.26 -1.68 32.59
N ALA A 45 10.55 -1.65 31.48
CA ALA A 45 10.32 -2.81 30.62
C ALA A 45 11.56 -3.01 29.73
N GLY A 46 12.20 -4.15 29.80
CA GLY A 46 13.26 -4.52 28.87
C GLY A 46 12.78 -4.39 27.41
N VAL A 47 13.71 -4.34 26.46
CA VAL A 47 13.40 -4.27 25.03
C VAL A 47 12.47 -5.41 24.64
N THR A 48 11.25 -5.07 24.19
CA THR A 48 10.26 -6.02 23.71
C THR A 48 10.24 -6.02 22.19
N ILE A 49 10.36 -7.21 21.59
CA ILE A 49 10.43 -7.37 20.14
C ILE A 49 9.26 -8.27 19.72
N ALA A 50 8.49 -7.82 18.73
CA ALA A 50 7.53 -8.66 18.02
C ALA A 50 8.00 -8.91 16.60
N TYR A 51 7.49 -9.98 15.98
CA TYR A 51 7.80 -10.26 14.59
C TYR A 51 6.55 -10.72 13.84
N PHE A 52 6.60 -10.57 12.51
CA PHE A 52 5.63 -11.16 11.61
C PHE A 52 6.31 -11.80 10.40
N GLU A 53 5.63 -12.71 9.75
CA GLU A 53 6.09 -13.44 8.57
C GLU A 53 5.53 -12.78 7.32
N MET A 54 6.41 -12.13 6.53
CA MET A 54 6.00 -11.36 5.35
C MET A 54 5.30 -12.27 4.33
N ASP A 55 5.82 -13.45 4.05
CA ASP A 55 5.23 -14.41 3.10
C ASP A 55 3.78 -14.77 3.50
N SER A 56 3.54 -14.96 4.81
CA SER A 56 2.20 -15.22 5.33
C SER A 56 1.29 -14.01 5.19
N VAL A 57 1.83 -12.81 5.40
CA VAL A 57 1.10 -11.55 5.22
C VAL A 57 0.72 -11.38 3.75
N GLU A 58 1.66 -11.47 2.83
CA GLU A 58 1.44 -11.32 1.40
C GLU A 58 0.39 -12.32 0.86
N ASN A 59 0.50 -13.58 1.26
CA ASN A 59 -0.42 -14.63 0.78
C ASN A 59 -1.86 -14.50 1.32
N ASN A 60 -2.07 -13.78 2.43
CA ASN A 60 -3.37 -13.71 3.10
C ASN A 60 -4.00 -12.30 3.12
N LEU A 61 -3.34 -11.28 2.54
CA LEU A 61 -3.92 -9.95 2.42
C LEU A 61 -4.89 -9.86 1.22
N ASP A 62 -6.10 -9.39 1.48
CA ASP A 62 -7.10 -9.14 0.45
C ASP A 62 -6.63 -8.05 -0.54
N TYR A 63 -5.88 -7.04 -0.06
CA TYR A 63 -5.22 -6.05 -0.91
C TYR A 63 -4.28 -6.68 -1.93
N VAL A 64 -3.44 -7.63 -1.50
CA VAL A 64 -2.47 -8.30 -2.39
C VAL A 64 -3.19 -9.11 -3.46
N LYS A 65 -4.26 -9.83 -3.08
CA LYS A 65 -5.08 -10.60 -4.04
C LYS A 65 -5.67 -9.70 -5.13
N ASP A 66 -6.29 -8.59 -4.73
CA ASP A 66 -6.87 -7.62 -5.67
C ASP A 66 -5.80 -6.93 -6.53
N ALA A 67 -4.63 -6.65 -5.96
CA ALA A 67 -3.51 -6.06 -6.67
C ALA A 67 -2.92 -7.03 -7.71
N MET A 68 -2.78 -8.31 -7.36
CA MET A 68 -2.34 -9.36 -8.27
C MET A 68 -3.32 -9.60 -9.42
N GLU A 69 -4.63 -9.49 -9.15
CA GLU A 69 -5.63 -9.57 -10.21
C GLU A 69 -5.48 -8.40 -11.20
N LYS A 70 -5.34 -7.18 -10.70
CA LYS A 70 -5.07 -5.99 -11.55
C LYS A 70 -3.79 -6.16 -12.37
N PHE A 71 -2.75 -6.70 -11.76
CA PHE A 71 -1.49 -6.98 -12.45
C PHE A 71 -1.69 -7.97 -13.60
N LYS A 72 -2.37 -9.10 -13.36
CA LYS A 72 -2.70 -10.10 -14.38
C LYS A 72 -3.53 -9.51 -15.53
N VAL A 73 -4.51 -8.68 -15.22
CA VAL A 73 -5.30 -7.98 -16.24
C VAL A 73 -4.42 -7.08 -17.10
N LYS A 74 -3.52 -6.30 -16.48
CA LYS A 74 -2.59 -5.42 -17.21
C LYS A 74 -1.63 -6.22 -18.08
N GLU A 75 -1.07 -7.31 -17.56
CA GLU A 75 -0.21 -8.24 -18.30
C GLU A 75 -0.93 -8.86 -19.52
N SER A 76 -2.17 -9.29 -19.32
CA SER A 76 -3.01 -9.83 -20.42
C SER A 76 -3.28 -8.77 -21.49
N GLN A 77 -3.59 -7.53 -21.09
CA GLN A 77 -3.75 -6.41 -22.03
C GLN A 77 -2.48 -6.14 -22.82
N MET A 78 -1.33 -6.12 -22.15
CA MET A 78 -0.01 -5.98 -22.78
C MET A 78 0.23 -7.07 -23.82
N ASN A 79 0.03 -8.34 -23.46
CA ASN A 79 0.19 -9.46 -24.36
C ASN A 79 -0.76 -9.37 -25.58
N THR A 80 -1.99 -8.93 -25.36
CA THR A 80 -2.97 -8.71 -26.45
C THR A 80 -2.50 -7.61 -27.41
N GLN A 81 -1.97 -6.50 -26.89
CA GLN A 81 -1.45 -5.40 -27.71
C GLN A 81 -0.23 -5.84 -28.54
N LEU A 82 0.73 -6.52 -27.92
CA LEU A 82 1.93 -7.00 -28.60
C LEU A 82 1.59 -8.06 -29.67
N ASN A 83 0.68 -8.98 -29.37
CA ASN A 83 0.20 -9.96 -30.34
C ASN A 83 -0.55 -9.29 -31.51
N GLY A 84 -1.35 -8.25 -31.23
CA GLY A 84 -2.01 -7.46 -32.25
C GLY A 84 -1.01 -6.79 -33.20
N LEU A 85 0.05 -6.17 -32.67
CA LEU A 85 1.14 -5.60 -33.46
C LEU A 85 1.85 -6.66 -34.28
N LYS A 86 2.23 -7.77 -33.65
CA LYS A 86 2.91 -8.89 -34.35
C LYS A 86 2.09 -9.44 -35.50
N ASN A 87 0.79 -9.69 -35.28
CA ASN A 87 -0.11 -10.19 -36.32
C ASN A 87 -0.26 -9.21 -37.49
N ASN A 88 -0.31 -7.90 -37.17
CA ASN A 88 -0.38 -6.85 -38.18
C ASN A 88 0.90 -6.84 -39.04
N TYR A 89 2.06 -6.94 -38.42
CA TYR A 89 3.35 -6.98 -39.09
C TYR A 89 3.52 -8.22 -39.93
N GLN A 90 3.10 -9.39 -39.44
CA GLN A 90 3.12 -10.63 -40.21
C GLN A 90 2.29 -10.51 -41.49
N ARG A 91 1.07 -9.97 -41.40
CA ARG A 91 0.22 -9.72 -42.60
C ARG A 91 0.92 -8.81 -43.59
N ARG A 92 1.59 -7.77 -43.12
CA ARG A 92 2.31 -6.85 -43.99
C ARG A 92 3.48 -7.50 -44.73
N ILE A 93 4.23 -8.33 -44.02
CA ILE A 93 5.32 -9.13 -44.60
C ILE A 93 4.77 -10.12 -45.64
N GLU A 94 3.65 -10.78 -45.36
CA GLU A 94 2.98 -11.67 -46.31
C GLU A 94 2.55 -10.94 -47.60
N GLU A 95 2.01 -9.71 -47.47
CA GLU A 95 1.69 -8.87 -48.62
C GLU A 95 2.91 -8.57 -49.49
N TRP A 96 4.05 -8.22 -48.88
CA TRP A 96 5.28 -8.00 -49.64
C TRP A 96 5.78 -9.28 -50.29
N ASN A 97 5.72 -10.40 -49.60
CA ASN A 97 6.12 -11.70 -50.16
C ASN A 97 5.25 -12.11 -51.38
N LYS A 98 3.94 -11.80 -51.29
CA LYS A 98 3.02 -12.07 -52.45
C LYS A 98 3.34 -11.20 -53.66
N LYS A 99 3.75 -9.94 -53.46
CA LYS A 99 4.19 -9.08 -54.54
C LYS A 99 5.54 -9.52 -55.13
N GLY A 100 6.44 -10.02 -54.26
CA GLY A 100 7.69 -10.68 -54.58
C GLY A 100 8.44 -10.05 -55.76
N GLN A 101 8.63 -10.88 -56.80
CA GLN A 101 9.41 -10.52 -58.02
C GLN A 101 8.75 -9.40 -58.85
N THR A 102 7.52 -8.97 -58.58
CA THR A 102 6.85 -7.89 -59.32
C THR A 102 7.09 -6.51 -58.73
N MET A 103 7.76 -6.43 -57.57
CA MET A 103 8.08 -5.15 -56.92
C MET A 103 9.14 -4.38 -57.72
N THR A 104 8.90 -3.11 -57.91
CA THR A 104 9.91 -2.17 -58.40
C THR A 104 10.99 -1.95 -57.34
N GLN A 105 12.17 -1.43 -57.74
CA GLN A 105 13.25 -1.08 -56.83
C GLN A 105 12.76 -0.14 -55.71
N ASN A 106 12.02 0.92 -56.07
CA ASN A 106 11.49 1.89 -55.13
C ASN A 106 10.50 1.25 -54.12
N GLU A 107 9.65 0.32 -54.54
CA GLU A 107 8.73 -0.42 -53.67
C GLU A 107 9.48 -1.35 -52.72
N SER A 108 10.54 -2.02 -53.18
CA SER A 108 11.38 -2.87 -52.35
C SER A 108 12.09 -2.06 -51.26
N GLU A 109 12.68 -0.92 -51.63
CA GLU A 109 13.31 -0.02 -50.66
C GLU A 109 12.31 0.58 -49.65
N ALA A 110 11.08 0.88 -50.08
CA ALA A 110 10.02 1.34 -49.22
C ALA A 110 9.61 0.23 -48.22
N ALA A 111 9.43 -0.98 -48.69
CA ALA A 111 9.10 -2.14 -47.86
C ALA A 111 10.21 -2.42 -46.80
N GLN A 112 11.48 -2.30 -47.19
CA GLN A 112 12.59 -2.44 -46.25
C GLN A 112 12.59 -1.36 -45.15
N ARG A 113 12.32 -0.10 -45.51
CA ARG A 113 12.20 1.00 -44.52
C ARG A 113 11.02 0.74 -43.59
N GLU A 114 9.88 0.35 -44.15
CA GLU A 114 8.67 0.05 -43.35
C GLU A 114 8.93 -1.14 -42.41
N TYR A 115 9.60 -2.19 -42.85
CA TYR A 115 9.99 -3.32 -42.01
C TYR A 115 10.85 -2.88 -40.81
N ASN A 116 11.86 -2.04 -41.05
CA ASN A 116 12.72 -1.52 -39.99
C ASN A 116 11.91 -0.70 -38.97
N GLN A 117 11.04 0.20 -39.44
CA GLN A 117 10.16 0.99 -38.60
C GLN A 117 9.20 0.12 -37.78
N MET A 118 8.62 -0.93 -38.36
CA MET A 118 7.77 -1.87 -37.65
C MET A 118 8.52 -2.57 -36.52
N ASN A 119 9.77 -3.03 -36.80
CA ASN A 119 10.59 -3.68 -35.80
C ASN A 119 10.97 -2.73 -34.65
N GLU A 120 11.42 -1.52 -35.00
CA GLU A 120 11.71 -0.47 -34.00
C GLU A 120 10.48 -0.14 -33.13
N ASN A 121 9.31 0.04 -33.76
CA ASN A 121 8.07 0.30 -33.06
C ASN A 121 7.66 -0.85 -32.13
N TYR A 122 7.82 -2.10 -32.58
CA TYR A 122 7.53 -3.26 -31.74
C TYR A 122 8.42 -3.30 -30.50
N GLN A 123 9.73 -3.08 -30.68
CA GLN A 123 10.68 -3.07 -29.56
C GLN A 123 10.39 -1.91 -28.59
N ALA A 124 10.12 -0.73 -29.12
CA ALA A 124 9.76 0.44 -28.30
C ALA A 124 8.47 0.21 -27.49
N GLN A 125 7.43 -0.36 -28.13
CA GLN A 125 6.17 -0.67 -27.43
C GLN A 125 6.36 -1.76 -26.38
N LYS A 126 7.12 -2.81 -26.69
CA LYS A 126 7.44 -3.87 -25.75
C LYS A 126 8.15 -3.31 -24.52
N GLN A 127 9.22 -2.53 -24.73
CA GLN A 127 9.98 -1.92 -23.64
C GLN A 127 9.11 -0.99 -22.78
N LYS A 128 8.28 -0.16 -23.42
CA LYS A 128 7.34 0.73 -22.70
C LYS A 128 6.38 -0.06 -21.81
N LEU A 129 5.77 -1.12 -22.32
CA LEU A 129 4.81 -1.94 -21.58
C LEU A 129 5.49 -2.73 -20.45
N GLU A 130 6.71 -3.21 -20.64
CA GLU A 130 7.51 -3.85 -19.60
C GLU A 130 7.83 -2.87 -18.46
N MET A 131 8.22 -1.63 -18.79
CA MET A 131 8.43 -0.57 -17.78
C MET A 131 7.14 -0.24 -17.02
N GLU A 132 5.98 -0.17 -17.70
CA GLU A 132 4.69 0.05 -17.04
C GLU A 132 4.34 -1.06 -16.05
N LEU A 133 4.65 -2.33 -16.37
CA LEU A 133 4.43 -3.45 -15.44
C LEU A 133 5.37 -3.39 -14.24
N GLN A 134 6.64 -3.05 -14.45
CA GLN A 134 7.61 -2.88 -13.37
C GLN A 134 7.22 -1.73 -12.43
N ASP A 135 6.80 -0.59 -12.99
CA ASP A 135 6.32 0.56 -12.20
C ASP A 135 5.07 0.20 -11.39
N LEU A 136 4.13 -0.52 -11.99
CA LEU A 136 2.95 -1.01 -11.30
C LEU A 136 3.32 -1.93 -10.13
N GLN A 137 4.21 -2.88 -10.33
CA GLN A 137 4.68 -3.80 -9.31
C GLN A 137 5.38 -3.06 -8.15
N PHE A 138 6.23 -2.09 -8.49
CA PHE A 138 6.93 -1.27 -7.51
C PHE A 138 5.96 -0.44 -6.67
N LYS A 139 4.98 0.21 -7.31
CA LYS A 139 3.93 0.98 -6.61
C LYS A 139 3.10 0.12 -5.68
N MET A 140 2.73 -1.09 -6.11
CA MET A 140 1.99 -2.04 -5.28
C MET A 140 2.80 -2.42 -4.03
N ALA A 141 4.09 -2.71 -4.17
CA ALA A 141 4.96 -3.03 -3.03
C ALA A 141 5.13 -1.85 -2.07
N GLN A 142 5.32 -0.64 -2.59
CA GLN A 142 5.40 0.58 -1.77
C GLN A 142 4.10 0.84 -1.00
N GLU A 143 2.95 0.71 -1.64
CA GLU A 143 1.65 0.92 -1.02
C GLU A 143 1.36 -0.11 0.07
N MET A 144 1.74 -1.37 -0.17
CA MET A 144 1.65 -2.44 0.82
C MET A 144 2.50 -2.12 2.05
N ASN A 145 3.79 -1.81 1.85
CA ASN A 145 4.71 -1.50 2.95
C ASN A 145 4.19 -0.30 3.77
N LYS A 146 3.76 0.76 3.09
CA LYS A 146 3.17 1.93 3.76
C LYS A 146 1.93 1.56 4.56
N THR A 147 1.07 0.73 4.03
CA THR A 147 -0.17 0.30 4.72
C THR A 147 0.16 -0.53 5.97
N ILE A 148 1.17 -1.41 5.90
CA ILE A 148 1.68 -2.18 7.03
C ILE A 148 2.25 -1.24 8.10
N GLU A 149 3.11 -0.30 7.73
CA GLU A 149 3.70 0.67 8.66
C GLU A 149 2.65 1.52 9.36
N ASP A 150 1.70 2.06 8.62
CA ASP A 150 0.64 2.92 9.18
C ASP A 150 -0.28 2.13 10.13
N TYR A 151 -0.58 0.88 9.81
CA TYR A 151 -1.31 -0.02 10.70
C TYR A 151 -0.52 -0.34 11.97
N LEU A 152 0.75 -0.71 11.83
CA LEU A 152 1.61 -1.06 12.96
C LEU A 152 1.82 0.10 13.93
N LYS A 153 1.89 1.35 13.45
CA LYS A 153 1.93 2.56 14.31
C LYS A 153 0.70 2.64 15.23
N THR A 154 -0.47 2.27 14.71
CA THR A 154 -1.71 2.27 15.49
C THR A 154 -1.80 1.06 16.41
N TYR A 155 -1.52 -0.12 15.89
CA TYR A 155 -1.50 -1.39 16.63
C TYR A 155 -0.56 -1.35 17.84
N ASN A 156 0.61 -0.74 17.67
CA ASN A 156 1.64 -0.71 18.72
C ASN A 156 1.36 0.30 19.86
N LYS A 157 0.36 1.20 19.70
CA LYS A 157 0.01 2.15 20.77
C LYS A 157 -0.37 1.45 22.08
N ASP A 158 -1.10 0.34 21.95
CA ASP A 158 -1.59 -0.43 23.08
C ASP A 158 -0.68 -1.62 23.46
N LYS A 159 0.20 -2.05 22.56
CA LYS A 159 1.09 -3.20 22.75
C LYS A 159 2.45 -2.82 23.34
N GLY A 160 2.99 -1.66 22.95
CA GLY A 160 4.23 -1.13 23.52
C GLY A 160 5.50 -1.88 23.13
N TYR A 161 5.52 -2.57 21.99
CA TYR A 161 6.75 -3.19 21.47
C TYR A 161 7.80 -2.13 21.15
N SER A 162 9.06 -2.39 21.51
CA SER A 162 10.19 -1.55 21.16
C SER A 162 10.55 -1.67 19.68
N TYR A 163 10.41 -2.89 19.12
CA TYR A 163 10.63 -3.20 17.71
C TYR A 163 9.56 -4.18 17.21
N ILE A 164 9.11 -3.95 15.98
CA ILE A 164 8.32 -4.90 15.20
C ILE A 164 9.06 -5.11 13.90
N MET A 165 9.43 -6.34 13.60
CA MET A 165 10.27 -6.66 12.43
C MET A 165 9.69 -7.83 11.62
N THR A 166 10.08 -7.91 10.36
CA THR A 166 9.79 -9.09 9.56
C THR A 166 10.72 -10.23 9.93
N SER A 167 10.19 -11.44 10.01
CA SER A 167 11.01 -12.65 10.12
C SER A 167 11.48 -13.05 8.72
N GLN A 168 12.79 -12.91 8.48
CA GLN A 168 13.42 -13.33 7.23
C GLN A 168 14.34 -14.53 7.48
N PRO A 169 14.30 -15.59 6.65
CA PRO A 169 15.26 -16.68 6.70
C PRO A 169 16.70 -16.16 6.60
N GLY A 170 17.59 -16.68 7.45
CA GLY A 170 18.99 -16.27 7.48
C GLY A 170 19.31 -15.02 8.33
N LEU A 171 18.31 -14.26 8.75
CA LEU A 171 18.47 -13.15 9.69
C LEU A 171 18.06 -13.53 11.11
N ILE A 172 16.99 -14.29 11.27
CA ILE A 172 16.47 -14.76 12.56
C ILE A 172 16.52 -16.29 12.58
N TYR A 173 17.39 -16.87 13.40
CA TYR A 173 17.57 -18.31 13.52
C TYR A 173 16.69 -18.94 14.59
N TYR A 174 16.29 -18.16 15.59
CA TYR A 174 15.37 -18.58 16.66
C TYR A 174 14.38 -17.45 16.96
N LYS A 175 13.11 -17.80 17.09
CA LYS A 175 12.02 -16.90 17.43
C LYS A 175 10.98 -17.64 18.26
N ASP A 176 10.57 -17.04 19.37
CA ASP A 176 9.47 -17.58 20.18
C ASP A 176 8.14 -17.20 19.53
N THR A 177 7.24 -18.16 19.40
CA THR A 177 5.92 -17.97 18.81
C THR A 177 5.02 -17.00 19.59
N VAL A 178 5.30 -16.81 20.86
CA VAL A 178 4.59 -15.85 21.73
C VAL A 178 4.69 -14.40 21.20
N HIS A 179 5.78 -14.09 20.47
CA HIS A 179 6.01 -12.77 19.89
C HIS A 179 5.57 -12.65 18.43
N ASN A 180 4.91 -13.68 17.89
CA ASN A 180 4.42 -13.70 16.52
C ASN A 180 3.08 -12.95 16.40
N ILE A 181 3.09 -11.81 15.71
CA ILE A 181 1.89 -11.00 15.49
C ILE A 181 1.30 -11.15 14.08
N THR A 182 1.76 -12.11 13.29
CA THR A 182 1.36 -12.30 11.89
C THR A 182 -0.16 -12.36 11.72
N ARG A 183 -0.83 -13.17 12.56
CA ARG A 183 -2.29 -13.34 12.50
C ARG A 183 -3.04 -12.05 12.81
N ASP A 184 -2.63 -11.34 13.85
CA ASP A 184 -3.24 -10.08 14.26
C ASP A 184 -3.05 -9.01 13.17
N LEU A 185 -1.86 -8.95 12.58
CA LEU A 185 -1.52 -8.05 11.49
C LEU A 185 -2.40 -8.31 10.26
N ILE A 186 -2.53 -9.56 9.81
CA ILE A 186 -3.37 -9.93 8.66
C ILE A 186 -4.83 -9.56 8.92
N ALA A 187 -5.36 -9.92 10.08
CA ALA A 187 -6.76 -9.63 10.44
C ALA A 187 -7.04 -8.12 10.44
N GLY A 188 -6.16 -7.34 11.05
CA GLY A 188 -6.32 -5.89 11.13
C GLY A 188 -6.16 -5.19 9.79
N LEU A 189 -5.18 -5.57 8.99
CA LEU A 189 -4.98 -5.01 7.64
C LEU A 189 -6.17 -5.31 6.72
N ASN A 190 -6.71 -6.53 6.75
CA ASN A 190 -7.87 -6.89 5.96
C ASN A 190 -9.12 -6.10 6.40
N LEU A 191 -9.27 -5.83 7.71
CA LEU A 191 -10.36 -4.98 8.21
C LEU A 191 -10.22 -3.53 7.71
N VAL A 192 -9.01 -2.95 7.80
CA VAL A 192 -8.73 -1.61 7.28
C VAL A 192 -9.00 -1.53 5.77
N TYR A 193 -8.60 -2.55 5.03
CA TYR A 193 -8.81 -2.60 3.58
C TYR A 193 -10.29 -2.66 3.21
N LYS A 194 -11.08 -3.51 3.88
CA LYS A 194 -12.53 -3.59 3.69
C LYS A 194 -13.25 -2.27 3.97
N ASN A 195 -12.82 -1.55 4.99
CA ASN A 195 -13.41 -0.26 5.35
C ASN A 195 -13.08 0.85 4.34
N LYS A 196 -11.95 0.78 3.66
CA LYS A 196 -11.57 1.71 2.57
C LYS A 196 -12.33 1.46 1.26
N LYS A 197 -12.87 0.24 1.06
CA LYS A 197 -13.64 -0.12 -0.14
C LYS A 197 -15.14 0.25 -0.07
N LYS A 198 -15.64 0.59 1.11
CA LYS A 198 -17.01 1.08 1.32
C LYS A 198 -17.09 2.57 1.10
#